data_1475493de59512118d088257ef472104
#
_entry.id   1475493de59512118d088257ef472104
#
_cell.length_a   1.000
_cell.length_b   1.000
_cell.length_c   1.000
_cell.angle_alpha   90.00
_cell.angle_beta   90.00
_cell.angle_gamma   90.00
#
_symmetry.space_group_name_H-M   'P 1'
#
loop_
_entity.id
_entity.type
_entity.pdbx_description
1 polymer ?
#
loop_
_entity_poly.entity_id
_entity_poly.type
_entity_poly.pdbx_seq_one_letter_code
_entity_poly.pdbx_strand_id
1 'polypeptide(L)'
;MLVSVLLHPLRIGWDPALHLQCAQLIVAGGLPYVDMFDVNPPLIWYLDMLPALVSSAGNIPVTLAFNLFMCLLLLLSSSLCAYVVVTKLRCDSQNLLVNLGLIFGLLYFNFFLTFDFGQREQIFVLLYFPFLFLRFARYQGAAITRGEAILIGTLASIGICLKHYFLFNAICVELFLFLGASRGASRKERWRNLLAPENFAALACALLYLAHFFFLPQAVKDNYFGFLVPAFAAGYQFWDTSLASSLAAPDKRGVFFLLSLAALLALSF
;
A
#
# COMPACT_ATOMS: atom_id res chain seq x y z
N MET A 1 -16.02 -13.99 -8.39
CA MET A 1 -14.64 -13.85 -7.89
C MET A 1 -14.31 -14.83 -6.75
N LEU A 2 -14.95 -14.75 -5.58
CA LEU A 2 -14.62 -15.63 -4.43
C LEU A 2 -14.78 -17.13 -4.77
N VAL A 3 -15.88 -17.51 -5.41
CA VAL A 3 -16.10 -18.89 -5.87
C VAL A 3 -15.05 -19.31 -6.89
N SER A 4 -14.65 -18.43 -7.81
CA SER A 4 -13.60 -18.73 -8.80
C SER A 4 -12.25 -18.97 -8.13
N VAL A 5 -11.89 -18.15 -7.12
CA VAL A 5 -10.63 -18.29 -6.36
C VAL A 5 -10.64 -19.56 -5.51
N LEU A 6 -11.78 -19.96 -4.94
CA LEU A 6 -11.91 -21.22 -4.19
C LEU A 6 -11.73 -22.45 -5.07
N LEU A 7 -12.26 -22.40 -6.29
CA LEU A 7 -12.17 -23.53 -7.23
C LEU A 7 -10.82 -23.54 -7.98
N HIS A 8 -10.28 -22.37 -8.27
CA HIS A 8 -9.05 -22.17 -9.03
C HIS A 8 -8.20 -21.06 -8.39
N PRO A 9 -7.43 -21.36 -7.34
CA PRO A 9 -6.56 -20.38 -6.69
C PRO A 9 -5.64 -19.71 -7.72
N LEU A 10 -5.51 -18.40 -7.62
CA LEU A 10 -4.62 -17.64 -8.48
C LEU A 10 -3.17 -18.03 -8.20
N ARG A 11 -2.37 -18.08 -9.23
CA ARG A 11 -0.94 -18.32 -9.10
C ARG A 11 -0.31 -17.09 -8.42
N ILE A 12 0.57 -17.36 -7.47
CA ILE A 12 1.39 -16.35 -6.81
C ILE A 12 2.76 -16.30 -7.49
N GLY A 13 3.30 -15.10 -7.66
CA GLY A 13 4.66 -14.88 -8.14
C GLY A 13 5.72 -15.34 -7.11
N TRP A 14 6.98 -15.25 -7.48
CA TRP A 14 8.07 -15.71 -6.58
C TRP A 14 8.23 -14.81 -5.35
N ASP A 15 8.15 -13.46 -5.47
CA ASP A 15 8.26 -12.58 -4.30
C ASP A 15 7.17 -12.87 -3.25
N PRO A 16 5.85 -12.89 -3.62
CA PRO A 16 4.81 -13.27 -2.66
C PRO A 16 5.00 -14.70 -2.11
N ALA A 17 5.48 -15.65 -2.93
CA ALA A 17 5.75 -17.00 -2.46
C ALA A 17 6.88 -17.02 -1.42
N LEU A 18 7.96 -16.26 -1.66
CA LEU A 18 9.05 -16.09 -0.70
C LEU A 18 8.56 -15.43 0.60
N HIS A 19 7.77 -14.37 0.49
CA HIS A 19 7.24 -13.69 1.67
C HIS A 19 6.35 -14.62 2.50
N LEU A 20 5.49 -15.42 1.87
CA LEU A 20 4.67 -16.43 2.55
C LEU A 20 5.52 -17.51 3.24
N GLN A 21 6.59 -17.97 2.59
CA GLN A 21 7.52 -18.92 3.20
C GLN A 21 8.21 -18.32 4.42
N CYS A 22 8.67 -17.06 4.33
CA CYS A 22 9.22 -16.33 5.46
C CYS A 22 8.19 -16.21 6.61
N ALA A 23 6.95 -15.88 6.28
CA ALA A 23 5.86 -15.80 7.25
C ALA A 23 5.59 -17.14 7.95
N GLN A 24 5.59 -18.25 7.21
CA GLN A 24 5.44 -19.60 7.78
C GLN A 24 6.59 -19.95 8.72
N LEU A 25 7.83 -19.58 8.37
CA LEU A 25 8.99 -19.76 9.25
C LEU A 25 8.84 -18.95 10.55
N ILE A 26 8.39 -17.72 10.48
CA ILE A 26 8.15 -16.89 11.67
C ILE A 26 7.03 -17.50 12.53
N VAL A 27 5.94 -17.98 11.93
CA VAL A 27 4.84 -18.67 12.66
C VAL A 27 5.36 -19.95 13.34
N ALA A 28 6.33 -20.62 12.75
CA ALA A 28 6.99 -21.79 13.35
C ALA A 28 8.05 -21.44 14.42
N GLY A 29 8.24 -20.16 14.75
CA GLY A 29 9.20 -19.69 15.75
C GLY A 29 10.57 -19.29 15.20
N GLY A 30 10.76 -19.27 13.89
CA GLY A 30 11.99 -18.81 13.25
C GLY A 30 12.16 -17.28 13.36
N LEU A 31 13.41 -16.83 13.33
CA LEU A 31 13.79 -15.43 13.45
C LEU A 31 14.01 -14.81 12.06
N PRO A 32 13.41 -13.66 11.78
CA PRO A 32 13.69 -12.89 10.55
C PRO A 32 15.18 -12.64 10.40
N TYR A 33 15.71 -12.75 9.17
CA TYR A 33 17.11 -12.47 8.82
C TYR A 33 18.16 -13.37 9.50
N VAL A 34 17.75 -14.32 10.32
CA VAL A 34 18.61 -15.34 10.94
C VAL A 34 18.33 -16.68 10.28
N ASP A 35 17.07 -17.13 10.28
CA ASP A 35 16.65 -18.39 9.71
C ASP A 35 16.19 -18.26 8.25
N MET A 36 16.12 -17.04 7.74
CA MET A 36 15.76 -16.75 6.34
C MET A 36 16.56 -15.56 5.82
N PHE A 37 16.86 -15.60 4.53
CA PHE A 37 17.62 -14.54 3.86
C PHE A 37 16.72 -13.80 2.86
N ASP A 38 16.40 -12.56 3.18
CA ASP A 38 15.72 -11.62 2.28
C ASP A 38 16.08 -10.19 2.69
N VAL A 39 16.01 -9.27 1.74
CA VAL A 39 16.39 -7.86 1.91
C VAL A 39 15.23 -6.96 2.22
N ASN A 40 14.03 -7.48 2.08
CA ASN A 40 12.83 -6.71 2.27
C ASN A 40 12.61 -6.38 3.75
N PRO A 41 12.06 -5.18 4.08
CA PRO A 41 11.61 -4.90 5.43
C PRO A 41 10.57 -5.95 5.89
N PRO A 42 10.55 -6.32 7.19
CA PRO A 42 9.82 -7.50 7.64
C PRO A 42 8.29 -7.32 7.66
N LEU A 43 7.77 -6.12 7.44
CA LEU A 43 6.34 -5.83 7.54
C LEU A 43 5.50 -6.72 6.61
N ILE A 44 5.99 -7.01 5.40
CA ILE A 44 5.26 -7.90 4.48
C ILE A 44 5.10 -9.30 5.05
N TRP A 45 6.14 -9.84 5.72
CA TRP A 45 6.07 -11.14 6.35
C TRP A 45 5.09 -11.15 7.52
N TYR A 46 5.03 -10.04 8.31
CA TYR A 46 4.07 -9.91 9.40
C TYR A 46 2.62 -9.85 8.89
N LEU A 47 2.38 -9.23 7.75
CA LEU A 47 1.06 -9.28 7.10
C LEU A 47 0.74 -10.70 6.61
N ASP A 48 1.71 -11.36 6.00
CA ASP A 48 1.56 -12.71 5.45
C ASP A 48 1.48 -13.80 6.55
N MET A 49 1.81 -13.47 7.82
CA MET A 49 1.51 -14.35 8.94
C MET A 49 0.00 -14.61 9.09
N LEU A 50 -0.86 -13.66 8.70
CA LEU A 50 -2.31 -13.87 8.76
C LEU A 50 -2.76 -15.05 7.90
N PRO A 51 -2.48 -15.11 6.58
CA PRO A 51 -2.79 -16.28 5.77
C PRO A 51 -2.00 -17.52 6.19
N ALA A 52 -0.75 -17.40 6.68
CA ALA A 52 0.01 -18.53 7.18
C ALA A 52 -0.64 -19.17 8.42
N LEU A 53 -1.12 -18.37 9.37
CA LEU A 53 -1.86 -18.84 10.55
C LEU A 53 -3.20 -19.48 10.16
N VAL A 54 -3.95 -18.86 9.24
CA VAL A 54 -5.22 -19.42 8.74
C VAL A 54 -4.98 -20.77 8.05
N SER A 55 -3.91 -20.88 7.25
CA SER A 55 -3.50 -22.13 6.61
C SER A 55 -3.20 -23.21 7.64
N SER A 56 -2.39 -22.89 8.65
CA SER A 56 -2.01 -23.83 9.70
C SER A 56 -3.22 -24.28 10.54
N ALA A 57 -4.04 -23.33 10.99
CA ALA A 57 -5.20 -23.62 11.83
C ALA A 57 -6.32 -24.36 11.07
N GLY A 58 -6.53 -24.03 9.80
CA GLY A 58 -7.58 -24.58 8.94
C GLY A 58 -7.15 -25.82 8.15
N ASN A 59 -5.88 -26.21 8.22
CA ASN A 59 -5.29 -27.30 7.40
C ASN A 59 -5.62 -27.14 5.90
N ILE A 60 -5.52 -25.90 5.40
CA ILE A 60 -5.74 -25.56 3.99
C ILE A 60 -4.42 -25.12 3.33
N PRO A 61 -4.29 -25.26 1.99
CA PRO A 61 -3.10 -24.78 1.30
C PRO A 61 -2.85 -23.29 1.59
N VAL A 62 -1.60 -22.93 1.91
CA VAL A 62 -1.24 -21.51 2.22
C VAL A 62 -1.52 -20.59 1.04
N THR A 63 -1.40 -21.07 -0.19
CA THR A 63 -1.75 -20.32 -1.39
C THR A 63 -3.24 -19.98 -1.45
N LEU A 64 -4.11 -20.89 -1.02
CA LEU A 64 -5.55 -20.62 -0.92
C LEU A 64 -5.84 -19.61 0.18
N ALA A 65 -5.25 -19.76 1.37
CA ALA A 65 -5.38 -18.83 2.46
C ALA A 65 -4.92 -17.41 2.06
N PHE A 66 -3.81 -17.30 1.32
CA PHE A 66 -3.31 -16.05 0.80
C PHE A 66 -4.25 -15.42 -0.24
N ASN A 67 -4.78 -16.21 -1.16
CA ASN A 67 -5.77 -15.74 -2.14
C ASN A 67 -7.02 -15.17 -1.44
N LEU A 68 -7.51 -15.85 -0.39
CA LEU A 68 -8.64 -15.38 0.41
C LEU A 68 -8.30 -14.07 1.14
N PHE A 69 -7.10 -13.97 1.70
CA PHE A 69 -6.60 -12.74 2.32
C PHE A 69 -6.58 -11.57 1.32
N MET A 70 -6.06 -11.78 0.11
CA MET A 70 -6.07 -10.77 -0.94
C MET A 70 -7.48 -10.38 -1.38
N CYS A 71 -8.42 -11.35 -1.47
CA CYS A 71 -9.83 -11.05 -1.72
C CYS A 71 -10.44 -10.18 -0.61
N LEU A 72 -10.14 -10.46 0.65
CA LEU A 72 -10.60 -9.64 1.78
C LEU A 72 -10.03 -8.23 1.74
N LEU A 73 -8.75 -8.07 1.41
CA LEU A 73 -8.14 -6.74 1.22
C LEU A 73 -8.82 -5.96 0.09
N LEU A 74 -9.12 -6.62 -1.03
CA LEU A 74 -9.84 -6.00 -2.14
C LEU A 74 -11.26 -5.56 -1.73
N LEU A 75 -11.98 -6.41 -1.01
CA LEU A 75 -13.32 -6.09 -0.50
C LEU A 75 -13.27 -4.93 0.50
N LEU A 76 -12.32 -4.96 1.41
CA LEU A 76 -12.10 -3.86 2.38
C LEU A 76 -11.81 -2.55 1.66
N SER A 77 -10.84 -2.54 0.75
CA SER A 77 -10.47 -1.36 -0.02
C SER A 77 -11.63 -0.81 -0.81
N SER A 78 -12.34 -1.68 -1.56
CA SER A 78 -13.50 -1.31 -2.36
C SER A 78 -14.63 -0.73 -1.50
N SER A 79 -14.91 -1.34 -0.36
CA SER A 79 -15.96 -0.88 0.56
C SER A 79 -15.62 0.48 1.17
N LEU A 80 -14.37 0.68 1.58
CA LEU A 80 -13.92 1.96 2.13
C LEU A 80 -13.89 3.06 1.07
N CYS A 81 -13.43 2.76 -0.14
CA CYS A 81 -13.47 3.71 -1.25
C CYS A 81 -14.92 4.11 -1.59
N ALA A 82 -15.82 3.12 -1.73
CA ALA A 82 -17.23 3.37 -1.98
C ALA A 82 -17.86 4.20 -0.85
N TYR A 83 -17.58 3.85 0.41
CA TYR A 83 -18.03 4.62 1.56
C TYR A 83 -17.60 6.09 1.48
N VAL A 84 -16.32 6.36 1.23
CA VAL A 84 -15.81 7.74 1.14
C VAL A 84 -16.45 8.49 -0.02
N VAL A 85 -16.54 7.87 -1.19
CA VAL A 85 -17.14 8.52 -2.38
C VAL A 85 -18.61 8.85 -2.16
N VAL A 86 -19.39 7.90 -1.63
CA VAL A 86 -20.83 8.08 -1.42
C VAL A 86 -21.13 9.09 -0.30
N THR A 87 -20.35 9.04 0.79
CA THR A 87 -20.72 9.82 1.99
C THR A 87 -19.96 11.14 2.11
N LYS A 88 -18.78 11.28 1.51
CA LYS A 88 -17.91 12.45 1.69
C LYS A 88 -17.73 13.29 0.42
N LEU A 89 -17.69 12.66 -0.75
CA LEU A 89 -17.63 13.39 -2.00
C LEU A 89 -19.05 13.67 -2.49
N ARG A 90 -19.40 14.95 -2.61
CA ARG A 90 -20.74 15.38 -3.05
C ARG A 90 -20.86 15.22 -4.57
N CYS A 91 -20.89 13.97 -5.05
CA CYS A 91 -21.10 13.69 -6.44
C CYS A 91 -22.60 13.64 -6.78
N ASP A 92 -23.01 14.13 -7.93
CA ASP A 92 -24.33 13.83 -8.47
C ASP A 92 -24.42 12.33 -8.85
N SER A 93 -25.64 11.85 -9.11
CA SER A 93 -25.88 10.42 -9.34
C SER A 93 -25.14 9.86 -10.55
N GLN A 94 -24.93 10.63 -11.61
CA GLN A 94 -24.21 10.18 -12.81
C GLN A 94 -22.72 10.13 -12.56
N ASN A 95 -22.15 11.16 -11.97
CA ASN A 95 -20.74 11.19 -11.60
C ASN A 95 -20.41 10.13 -10.52
N LEU A 96 -21.34 9.83 -9.61
CA LEU A 96 -21.19 8.79 -8.63
C LEU A 96 -21.01 7.41 -9.29
N LEU A 97 -21.87 7.04 -10.24
CA LEU A 97 -21.78 5.76 -10.94
C LEU A 97 -20.48 5.63 -11.74
N VAL A 98 -20.06 6.70 -12.43
CA VAL A 98 -18.80 6.72 -13.17
C VAL A 98 -17.61 6.54 -12.21
N ASN A 99 -17.57 7.30 -11.11
CA ASN A 99 -16.47 7.22 -10.13
C ASN A 99 -16.40 5.84 -9.47
N LEU A 100 -17.53 5.27 -9.06
CA LEU A 100 -17.56 3.92 -8.51
C LEU A 100 -17.12 2.89 -9.56
N GLY A 101 -17.59 3.01 -10.79
CA GLY A 101 -17.20 2.14 -11.91
C GLY A 101 -15.70 2.19 -12.17
N LEU A 102 -15.08 3.38 -12.16
CA LEU A 102 -13.65 3.55 -12.32
C LEU A 102 -12.86 2.95 -11.15
N ILE A 103 -13.30 3.19 -9.91
CA ILE A 103 -12.63 2.64 -8.71
C ILE A 103 -12.69 1.11 -8.74
N PHE A 104 -13.87 0.53 -8.93
CA PHE A 104 -14.02 -0.92 -8.99
C PHE A 104 -13.28 -1.50 -10.19
N GLY A 105 -13.30 -0.84 -11.33
CA GLY A 105 -12.56 -1.26 -12.52
C GLY A 105 -11.06 -1.28 -12.28
N LEU A 106 -10.50 -0.23 -11.69
CA LEU A 106 -9.07 -0.16 -11.37
C LEU A 106 -8.65 -1.20 -10.33
N LEU A 107 -9.41 -1.35 -9.24
CA LEU A 107 -9.11 -2.32 -8.20
C LEU A 107 -9.26 -3.75 -8.71
N TYR A 108 -10.32 -4.03 -9.48
CA TYR A 108 -10.55 -5.33 -10.09
C TYR A 108 -9.45 -5.68 -11.10
N PHE A 109 -9.12 -4.75 -12.00
CA PHE A 109 -8.04 -4.95 -12.99
C PHE A 109 -6.70 -5.20 -12.32
N ASN A 110 -6.39 -4.43 -11.27
CA ASN A 110 -5.17 -4.59 -10.48
C ASN A 110 -5.12 -5.96 -9.79
N PHE A 111 -6.27 -6.54 -9.43
CA PHE A 111 -6.35 -7.86 -8.80
C PHE A 111 -5.95 -9.00 -9.75
N PHE A 112 -6.18 -8.85 -11.04
CA PHE A 112 -5.89 -9.87 -12.06
C PHE A 112 -4.52 -9.72 -12.74
N LEU A 113 -3.63 -8.91 -12.19
CA LEU A 113 -2.24 -8.81 -12.65
C LEU A 113 -1.49 -10.11 -12.28
N THR A 114 -1.52 -11.07 -13.18
CA THR A 114 -1.15 -12.47 -12.97
C THR A 114 0.21 -12.71 -12.32
N PHE A 115 1.26 -12.01 -12.73
CA PHE A 115 2.62 -12.14 -12.17
C PHE A 115 2.81 -11.33 -10.89
N ASP A 116 2.11 -10.21 -10.79
CA ASP A 116 2.24 -9.25 -9.69
C ASP A 116 1.14 -9.43 -8.63
N PHE A 117 0.37 -10.53 -8.73
CA PHE A 117 -0.66 -10.82 -7.74
C PHE A 117 -0.06 -11.07 -6.36
N GLY A 118 -0.50 -10.28 -5.38
CA GLY A 118 -0.01 -10.32 -4.01
C GLY A 118 1.31 -9.59 -3.77
N GLN A 119 1.85 -8.90 -4.77
CA GLN A 119 3.01 -8.04 -4.60
C GLN A 119 2.71 -6.88 -3.64
N ARG A 120 3.74 -6.36 -3.00
CA ARG A 120 3.65 -5.22 -2.07
C ARG A 120 3.03 -3.99 -2.71
N GLU A 121 3.27 -3.77 -3.99
CA GLU A 121 2.68 -2.71 -4.81
C GLU A 121 1.15 -2.83 -4.85
N GLN A 122 0.65 -4.04 -5.05
CA GLN A 122 -0.79 -4.29 -5.05
C GLN A 122 -1.39 -4.08 -3.66
N ILE A 123 -0.74 -4.60 -2.61
CA ILE A 123 -1.19 -4.42 -1.22
C ILE A 123 -1.17 -2.93 -0.86
N PHE A 124 -0.11 -2.19 -1.26
CA PHE A 124 -0.04 -0.75 -1.08
C PHE A 124 -1.23 -0.05 -1.72
N VAL A 125 -1.54 -0.33 -2.98
CA VAL A 125 -2.68 0.27 -3.68
C VAL A 125 -3.99 -0.01 -2.94
N LEU A 126 -4.23 -1.26 -2.54
CA LEU A 126 -5.45 -1.65 -1.83
C LEU A 126 -5.60 -0.92 -0.47
N LEU A 127 -4.51 -0.72 0.26
CA LEU A 127 -4.53 -0.05 1.55
C LEU A 127 -4.52 1.48 1.44
N TYR A 128 -3.92 2.03 0.39
CA TYR A 128 -3.72 3.47 0.21
C TYR A 128 -4.87 4.17 -0.52
N PHE A 129 -5.57 3.51 -1.44
CA PHE A 129 -6.67 4.14 -2.19
C PHE A 129 -7.77 4.75 -1.30
N PRO A 130 -8.29 4.08 -0.26
CA PRO A 130 -9.26 4.71 0.63
C PRO A 130 -8.74 6.01 1.25
N PHE A 131 -7.44 6.05 1.58
CA PHE A 131 -6.80 7.24 2.12
C PHE A 131 -6.72 8.36 1.09
N LEU A 132 -6.33 8.06 -0.15
CA LEU A 132 -6.30 9.02 -1.24
C LEU A 132 -7.66 9.73 -1.40
N PHE A 133 -8.76 8.96 -1.45
CA PHE A 133 -10.11 9.52 -1.56
C PHE A 133 -10.51 10.30 -0.31
N LEU A 134 -10.15 9.83 0.88
CA LEU A 134 -10.41 10.55 2.12
C LEU A 134 -9.68 11.90 2.16
N ARG A 135 -8.40 11.92 1.73
CA ARG A 135 -7.62 13.15 1.64
C ARG A 135 -8.23 14.13 0.64
N PHE A 136 -8.60 13.63 -0.53
CA PHE A 136 -9.28 14.45 -1.53
C PHE A 136 -10.58 15.04 -0.97
N ALA A 137 -11.43 14.22 -0.33
CA ALA A 137 -12.67 14.70 0.30
C ALA A 137 -12.41 15.77 1.38
N ARG A 138 -11.36 15.62 2.18
CA ARG A 138 -10.98 16.64 3.18
C ARG A 138 -10.63 17.97 2.53
N TYR A 139 -9.86 17.97 1.46
CA TYR A 139 -9.52 19.20 0.74
C TYR A 139 -10.75 19.83 0.05
N GLN A 140 -11.79 19.05 -0.22
CA GLN A 140 -13.11 19.53 -0.66
C GLN A 140 -13.99 20.02 0.50
N GLY A 141 -13.49 20.04 1.74
CA GLY A 141 -14.20 20.52 2.90
C GLY A 141 -15.14 19.50 3.56
N ALA A 142 -15.02 18.22 3.24
CA ALA A 142 -15.85 17.19 3.87
C ALA A 142 -15.55 17.03 5.36
N ALA A 143 -16.60 16.81 6.17
CA ALA A 143 -16.48 16.46 7.57
C ALA A 143 -16.07 15.00 7.71
N ILE A 144 -14.89 14.76 8.31
CA ILE A 144 -14.31 13.43 8.55
C ILE A 144 -14.25 13.22 10.06
N THR A 145 -14.83 12.13 10.52
CA THR A 145 -14.80 11.76 11.94
C THR A 145 -13.41 11.26 12.35
N ARG A 146 -13.13 11.29 13.66
CA ARG A 146 -11.85 10.78 14.18
C ARG A 146 -11.67 9.28 13.92
N GLY A 147 -12.74 8.49 14.01
CA GLY A 147 -12.70 7.05 13.74
C GLY A 147 -12.32 6.74 12.29
N GLU A 148 -12.94 7.42 11.32
CA GLU A 148 -12.60 7.31 9.89
C GLU A 148 -11.14 7.69 9.64
N ALA A 149 -10.71 8.81 10.20
CA ALA A 149 -9.35 9.31 10.05
C ALA A 149 -8.31 8.31 10.59
N ILE A 150 -8.53 7.78 11.79
CA ILE A 150 -7.61 6.81 12.43
C ILE A 150 -7.59 5.51 11.63
N LEU A 151 -8.75 4.93 11.31
CA LEU A 151 -8.83 3.66 10.58
C LEU A 151 -8.11 3.76 9.22
N ILE A 152 -8.53 4.72 8.41
CA ILE A 152 -8.03 4.83 7.03
C ILE A 152 -6.57 5.30 7.02
N GLY A 153 -6.17 6.20 7.92
CA GLY A 153 -4.78 6.62 8.07
C GLY A 153 -3.84 5.49 8.50
N THR A 154 -4.27 4.65 9.43
CA THR A 154 -3.50 3.47 9.86
C THR A 154 -3.33 2.45 8.73
N LEU A 155 -4.41 2.13 8.01
CA LEU A 155 -4.34 1.22 6.85
C LEU A 155 -3.38 1.74 5.78
N ALA A 156 -3.46 3.03 5.45
CA ALA A 156 -2.54 3.66 4.50
C ALA A 156 -1.09 3.58 4.95
N SER A 157 -0.83 3.79 6.24
CA SER A 157 0.52 3.70 6.80
C SER A 157 1.11 2.29 6.68
N ILE A 158 0.31 1.25 6.93
CA ILE A 158 0.74 -0.14 6.71
C ILE A 158 1.18 -0.31 5.25
N GLY A 159 0.39 0.17 4.30
CA GLY A 159 0.76 0.15 2.89
C GLY A 159 2.05 0.91 2.59
N ILE A 160 2.19 2.13 3.11
CA ILE A 160 3.37 3.00 2.92
C ILE A 160 4.64 2.32 3.47
N CYS A 161 4.55 1.67 4.63
CA CYS A 161 5.69 1.04 5.28
C CYS A 161 6.17 -0.27 4.61
N LEU A 162 5.46 -0.80 3.61
CA LEU A 162 5.88 -2.00 2.87
C LEU A 162 7.15 -1.76 2.03
N LYS A 163 7.33 -0.55 1.50
CA LYS A 163 8.54 -0.13 0.77
C LYS A 163 8.79 1.35 0.98
N HIS A 164 10.05 1.72 1.15
CA HIS A 164 10.44 3.11 1.42
C HIS A 164 10.00 4.12 0.34
N TYR A 165 9.94 3.72 -0.92
CA TYR A 165 9.53 4.62 -2.00
C TYR A 165 8.01 4.87 -2.06
N PHE A 166 7.18 4.08 -1.36
CA PHE A 166 5.75 4.39 -1.23
C PHE A 166 5.50 5.65 -0.39
N LEU A 167 6.42 5.97 0.53
CA LEU A 167 6.41 7.26 1.22
C LEU A 167 6.53 8.43 0.24
N PHE A 168 7.37 8.29 -0.78
CA PHE A 168 7.51 9.33 -1.81
C PHE A 168 6.19 9.55 -2.56
N ASN A 169 5.47 8.47 -2.92
CA ASN A 169 4.15 8.59 -3.54
C ASN A 169 3.16 9.33 -2.62
N ALA A 170 3.14 9.01 -1.33
CA ALA A 170 2.29 9.68 -0.36
C ALA A 170 2.61 11.18 -0.24
N ILE A 171 3.89 11.54 -0.20
CA ILE A 171 4.34 12.94 -0.17
C ILE A 171 3.92 13.68 -1.45
N CYS A 172 4.09 13.07 -2.63
CA CYS A 172 3.68 13.66 -3.90
C CYS A 172 2.17 13.93 -3.95
N VAL A 173 1.35 12.99 -3.46
CA VAL A 173 -0.11 13.16 -3.36
C VAL A 173 -0.46 14.30 -2.42
N GLU A 174 0.13 14.35 -1.23
CA GLU A 174 -0.13 15.44 -0.28
C GLU A 174 0.30 16.80 -0.82
N LEU A 175 1.45 16.86 -1.48
CA LEU A 175 1.93 18.09 -2.12
C LEU A 175 0.99 18.54 -3.24
N PHE A 176 0.53 17.61 -4.07
CA PHE A 176 -0.44 17.91 -5.13
C PHE A 176 -1.74 18.45 -4.56
N LEU A 177 -2.30 17.81 -3.53
CA LEU A 177 -3.52 18.24 -2.87
C LEU A 177 -3.34 19.62 -2.19
N PHE A 178 -2.20 19.83 -1.55
CA PHE A 178 -1.87 21.10 -0.89
C PHE A 178 -1.77 22.27 -1.88
N LEU A 179 -1.19 22.02 -3.06
CA LEU A 179 -0.99 23.06 -4.08
C LEU A 179 -2.20 23.23 -5.01
N GLY A 180 -2.82 22.11 -5.44
CA GLY A 180 -3.82 22.07 -6.49
C GLY A 180 -5.27 22.09 -5.99
N ALA A 181 -5.67 21.12 -5.21
CA ALA A 181 -7.06 20.91 -4.81
C ALA A 181 -7.59 22.00 -3.84
N SER A 182 -6.71 22.82 -3.33
CA SER A 182 -7.06 23.92 -2.42
C SER A 182 -7.14 25.30 -3.11
N ARG A 183 -7.42 25.33 -4.43
CA ARG A 183 -7.63 26.59 -5.15
C ARG A 183 -8.74 27.39 -4.47
N GLY A 184 -8.41 28.59 -3.96
CA GLY A 184 -9.34 29.42 -3.18
C GLY A 184 -9.30 29.21 -1.66
N ALA A 185 -8.70 28.15 -1.16
CA ALA A 185 -8.51 27.97 0.29
C ALA A 185 -7.41 28.87 0.83
N SER A 186 -7.63 29.42 2.02
CA SER A 186 -6.63 30.22 2.73
C SER A 186 -5.39 29.36 3.09
N ARG A 187 -4.23 29.99 3.27
CA ARG A 187 -3.01 29.31 3.73
C ARG A 187 -3.25 28.54 5.04
N LYS A 188 -4.05 29.09 5.95
CA LYS A 188 -4.38 28.44 7.23
C LYS A 188 -5.18 27.16 7.03
N GLU A 189 -6.12 27.14 6.10
CA GLU A 189 -6.91 25.93 5.78
C GLU A 189 -6.07 24.84 5.15
N ARG A 190 -5.13 25.19 4.25
CA ARG A 190 -4.20 24.22 3.65
C ARG A 190 -3.37 23.53 4.73
N TRP A 191 -2.79 24.28 5.66
CA TRP A 191 -2.03 23.72 6.77
C TRP A 191 -2.90 22.87 7.70
N ARG A 192 -4.13 23.31 8.02
CA ARG A 192 -5.07 22.50 8.81
C ARG A 192 -5.39 21.18 8.14
N ASN A 193 -5.55 21.16 6.82
CA ASN A 193 -5.80 19.92 6.07
C ASN A 193 -4.57 19.02 6.02
N LEU A 194 -3.37 19.57 5.87
CA LEU A 194 -2.13 18.80 5.93
C LEU A 194 -1.91 18.19 7.33
N LEU A 195 -2.21 18.94 8.38
CA LEU A 195 -2.10 18.50 9.79
C LEU A 195 -3.41 17.85 10.27
N ALA A 196 -4.07 17.08 9.41
CA ALA A 196 -5.32 16.42 9.75
C ALA A 196 -5.09 15.09 10.50
N PRO A 197 -6.09 14.62 11.29
CA PRO A 197 -5.94 13.42 12.12
C PRO A 197 -5.51 12.16 11.38
N GLU A 198 -5.91 11.98 10.13
CA GLU A 198 -5.52 10.82 9.32
C GLU A 198 -4.02 10.80 8.99
N ASN A 199 -3.40 11.97 8.77
CA ASN A 199 -1.95 12.07 8.55
C ASN A 199 -1.19 11.81 9.86
N PHE A 200 -1.73 12.27 11.01
CA PHE A 200 -1.17 11.92 12.31
C PHE A 200 -1.30 10.43 12.62
N ALA A 201 -2.43 9.81 12.31
CA ALA A 201 -2.60 8.37 12.47
C ALA A 201 -1.62 7.57 11.60
N ALA A 202 -1.44 7.99 10.34
CA ALA A 202 -0.47 7.39 9.45
C ALA A 202 0.96 7.54 9.97
N LEU A 203 1.35 8.74 10.41
CA LEU A 203 2.66 9.01 10.98
C LEU A 203 2.89 8.21 12.27
N ALA A 204 1.94 8.18 13.18
CA ALA A 204 2.05 7.43 14.43
C ALA A 204 2.24 5.93 14.18
N CYS A 205 1.48 5.35 13.25
CA CYS A 205 1.63 3.94 12.87
C CYS A 205 3.00 3.67 12.24
N ALA A 206 3.49 4.55 11.35
CA ALA A 206 4.83 4.43 10.77
C ALA A 206 5.93 4.52 11.84
N LEU A 207 5.80 5.45 12.80
CA LEU A 207 6.76 5.57 13.90
C LEU A 207 6.73 4.35 14.82
N LEU A 208 5.56 3.77 15.09
CA LEU A 208 5.45 2.51 15.85
C LEU A 208 6.13 1.36 15.10
N TYR A 209 5.95 1.28 13.78
CA TYR A 209 6.64 0.28 12.97
C TYR A 209 8.16 0.49 12.99
N LEU A 210 8.65 1.72 12.90
CA LEU A 210 10.08 1.99 13.03
C LEU A 210 10.58 1.68 14.45
N ALA A 211 9.81 2.02 15.46
CA ALA A 211 10.17 1.75 16.85
C ALA A 211 10.29 0.25 17.17
N HIS A 212 9.51 -0.62 16.47
CA HIS A 212 9.59 -2.06 16.73
C HIS A 212 10.99 -2.64 16.47
N PHE A 213 11.79 -2.05 15.56
CA PHE A 213 13.16 -2.51 15.29
C PHE A 213 14.06 -2.43 16.53
N PHE A 214 13.79 -1.52 17.48
CA PHE A 214 14.54 -1.46 18.73
C PHE A 214 14.33 -2.69 19.61
N PHE A 215 13.16 -3.34 19.48
CA PHE A 215 12.79 -4.50 20.30
C PHE A 215 13.15 -5.84 19.64
N LEU A 216 13.64 -5.84 18.41
CA LEU A 216 14.08 -7.07 17.74
C LEU A 216 15.34 -7.64 18.42
N PRO A 217 15.54 -8.98 18.41
CA PRO A 217 16.74 -9.63 18.88
C PRO A 217 18.00 -9.03 18.22
N GLN A 218 19.12 -9.01 18.97
CA GLN A 218 20.35 -8.40 18.47
C GLN A 218 20.85 -9.08 17.19
N ALA A 219 20.79 -10.41 17.10
CA ALA A 219 21.17 -11.15 15.90
C ALA A 219 20.38 -10.72 14.64
N VAL A 220 19.08 -10.42 14.80
CA VAL A 220 18.22 -9.90 13.71
C VAL A 220 18.71 -8.51 13.27
N LYS A 221 19.03 -7.64 14.23
CA LYS A 221 19.53 -6.28 13.94
C LYS A 221 20.89 -6.31 13.24
N ASP A 222 21.79 -7.15 13.73
CA ASP A 222 23.14 -7.28 13.17
C ASP A 222 23.10 -7.79 11.73
N ASN A 223 22.26 -8.80 11.46
CA ASN A 223 22.10 -9.33 10.12
C ASN A 223 21.40 -8.32 9.19
N TYR A 224 20.32 -7.69 9.64
CA TYR A 224 19.57 -6.76 8.78
C TYR A 224 20.32 -5.47 8.54
N PHE A 225 20.67 -4.73 9.60
CA PHE A 225 21.32 -3.43 9.47
C PHE A 225 22.84 -3.50 9.26
N GLY A 226 23.50 -4.51 9.82
CA GLY A 226 24.96 -4.68 9.72
C GLY A 226 25.41 -5.34 8.43
N PHE A 227 24.58 -6.19 7.81
CA PHE A 227 24.95 -6.93 6.62
C PHE A 227 24.02 -6.69 5.43
N LEU A 228 22.72 -6.98 5.57
CA LEU A 228 21.79 -6.98 4.43
C LEU A 228 21.58 -5.59 3.82
N VAL A 229 21.26 -4.60 4.64
CA VAL A 229 21.02 -3.23 4.17
C VAL A 229 22.26 -2.65 3.47
N PRO A 230 23.51 -2.73 4.03
CA PRO A 230 24.71 -2.29 3.33
C PRO A 230 25.00 -3.06 2.05
N ALA A 231 24.87 -4.40 2.05
CA ALA A 231 25.12 -5.22 0.87
C ALA A 231 24.19 -4.87 -0.29
N PHE A 232 22.92 -4.60 0.03
CA PHE A 232 21.93 -4.19 -0.99
C PHE A 232 22.13 -2.77 -1.45
N ALA A 233 22.44 -1.85 -0.55
CA ALA A 233 22.78 -0.47 -0.94
C ALA A 233 23.95 -0.46 -1.93
N ALA A 234 24.98 -1.28 -1.69
CA ALA A 234 26.09 -1.45 -2.63
C ALA A 234 25.65 -2.12 -3.94
N GLY A 235 24.79 -3.16 -3.89
CA GLY A 235 24.28 -3.86 -5.06
C GLY A 235 23.40 -2.98 -5.96
N TYR A 236 22.55 -2.15 -5.39
CA TYR A 236 21.72 -1.22 -6.18
C TYR A 236 22.52 -0.14 -6.91
N GLN A 237 23.73 0.20 -6.46
CA GLN A 237 24.60 1.14 -7.17
C GLN A 237 25.04 0.61 -8.55
N PHE A 238 25.05 -0.71 -8.77
CA PHE A 238 25.28 -1.30 -10.11
C PHE A 238 24.14 -1.04 -11.10
N TRP A 239 22.96 -0.66 -10.61
CA TRP A 239 21.78 -0.35 -11.42
C TRP A 239 21.53 1.15 -11.51
N ASP A 240 22.56 1.96 -11.19
CA ASP A 240 22.48 3.42 -11.16
C ASP A 240 22.35 3.98 -12.59
N THR A 241 21.12 3.86 -13.08
CA THR A 241 20.69 4.61 -14.27
C THR A 241 20.37 6.02 -13.83
N SER A 242 21.02 7.01 -14.42
CA SER A 242 20.70 8.41 -14.14
C SER A 242 19.20 8.67 -14.33
N LEU A 243 18.63 9.63 -13.59
CA LEU A 243 17.23 10.02 -13.75
C LEU A 243 16.89 10.30 -15.23
N ALA A 244 17.83 10.89 -15.98
CA ALA A 244 17.68 11.15 -17.40
C ALA A 244 17.61 9.86 -18.23
N SER A 245 18.40 8.83 -17.93
CA SER A 245 18.31 7.53 -18.62
C SER A 245 17.08 6.74 -18.23
N SER A 246 16.61 6.86 -16.98
CA SER A 246 15.35 6.26 -16.54
C SER A 246 14.12 6.90 -17.18
N LEU A 247 14.17 8.20 -17.46
CA LEU A 247 13.12 8.93 -18.18
C LEU A 247 13.19 8.69 -19.71
N ALA A 248 14.37 8.43 -20.24
CA ALA A 248 14.60 8.15 -21.67
C ALA A 248 14.39 6.67 -22.03
N ALA A 249 14.44 5.77 -21.06
CA ALA A 249 14.19 4.35 -21.31
C ALA A 249 12.72 4.14 -21.67
N PRO A 250 12.41 3.45 -22.78
CA PRO A 250 11.03 3.13 -23.18
C PRO A 250 10.41 2.03 -22.29
N ASP A 251 10.93 1.88 -21.10
CA ASP A 251 10.46 0.90 -20.16
C ASP A 251 9.16 1.41 -19.50
N LYS A 252 8.28 0.47 -19.23
CA LYS A 252 6.89 0.67 -18.79
C LYS A 252 6.73 1.57 -17.55
N ARG A 253 7.79 1.80 -16.77
CA ARG A 253 7.76 2.56 -15.52
C ARG A 253 7.64 4.08 -15.76
N GLY A 254 8.33 4.61 -16.75
CA GLY A 254 8.21 6.02 -17.12
C GLY A 254 6.83 6.34 -17.69
N VAL A 255 6.25 5.43 -18.47
CA VAL A 255 4.88 5.56 -19.02
C VAL A 255 3.85 5.53 -17.89
N PHE A 256 3.99 4.63 -16.91
CA PHE A 256 3.10 4.58 -15.74
C PHE A 256 3.19 5.85 -14.89
N PHE A 257 4.39 6.39 -14.68
CA PHE A 257 4.57 7.65 -13.95
C PHE A 257 3.92 8.81 -14.70
N LEU A 258 4.13 8.92 -16.01
CA LEU A 258 3.53 9.98 -16.84
C LEU A 258 2.01 9.85 -16.95
N LEU A 259 1.48 8.62 -17.07
CA LEU A 259 0.04 8.38 -17.08
C LEU A 259 -0.59 8.68 -15.71
N SER A 260 0.08 8.34 -14.61
CA SER A 260 -0.38 8.69 -13.26
C SER A 260 -0.38 10.20 -13.04
N LEU A 261 0.67 10.89 -13.50
CA LEU A 261 0.76 12.35 -13.45
C LEU A 261 -0.30 13.00 -14.34
N ALA A 262 -0.51 12.49 -15.55
CA ALA A 262 -1.54 12.98 -16.47
C ALA A 262 -2.96 12.74 -15.92
N ALA A 263 -3.23 11.58 -15.32
CA ALA A 263 -4.49 11.29 -14.66
C ALA A 263 -4.73 12.20 -13.45
N LEU A 264 -3.70 12.45 -12.64
CA LEU A 264 -3.76 13.39 -11.52
C LEU A 264 -4.02 14.84 -12.01
N LEU A 265 -3.40 15.24 -13.10
CA LEU A 265 -3.63 16.55 -13.74
C LEU A 265 -5.03 16.65 -14.33
N ALA A 266 -5.54 15.60 -14.98
CA ALA A 266 -6.90 15.57 -15.53
C ALA A 266 -8.00 15.61 -14.46
N LEU A 267 -7.74 15.03 -13.28
CA LEU A 267 -8.64 15.12 -12.11
C LEU A 267 -8.60 16.50 -11.43
N SER A 268 -7.67 17.37 -11.81
CA SER A 268 -7.49 18.71 -11.23
C SER A 268 -8.25 19.81 -12.00
N PHE A 269 -8.84 19.50 -13.14
CA PHE A 269 -9.67 20.37 -13.95
C PHE A 269 -11.12 19.92 -13.98
#